data_75db4b47cb13b0ebcf2cbb8ff02dc960
#
_entry.id   75db4b47cb13b0ebcf2cbb8ff02dc960
#
_cell.length_a   1.000
_cell.length_b   1.000
_cell.length_c   1.000
_cell.angle_alpha   90.00
_cell.angle_beta   90.00
_cell.angle_gamma   90.00
#
_symmetry.space_group_name_H-M   'P 1'
#
loop_
_entity.id
_entity.type
_entity.pdbx_description
1 polymer ?
#
loop_
_entity_poly.entity_id
_entity_poly.type
_entity_poly.pdbx_seq_one_letter_code
_entity_poly.pdbx_strand_id
1 'polypeptide(L)'
;TGVFAVLGFKEHAVPIGYRLFLPESWIDDKERCIEAGIPREEIVFQRKHDQALQLVIQARIQGVEFAWVGADSLYGEDPSFLRALDQMHEIFMVDVHRDQHIYLEDPKPVVPAAKPGKGRKPEKLKAQTKPIRVDAWAEKQPDDRWQRMYVRDTTKGKLLVDILHQRVWLWDGEEPEAHCWHLIVRREVGGNKVKYSLCNAPASTSVRRLAFMQAQRYWIERTFQDTKS
;
A
#
# COMPACT_ATOMS: atom_id res chain seq x y z
N THR A 1 -0.77 14.37 -14.93
CA THR A 1 -0.47 13.05 -14.30
C THR A 1 -1.75 12.26 -14.18
N GLY A 2 -1.69 10.92 -14.33
CA GLY A 2 -2.87 10.06 -14.22
C GLY A 2 -2.72 9.00 -13.13
N VAL A 3 -3.86 8.56 -12.58
CA VAL A 3 -4.00 7.35 -11.76
C VAL A 3 -4.59 6.28 -12.66
N PHE A 4 -3.99 5.09 -12.67
CA PHE A 4 -4.38 4.00 -13.55
C PHE A 4 -4.69 2.74 -12.74
N ALA A 5 -5.76 2.05 -13.12
CA ALA A 5 -6.03 0.69 -12.71
C ALA A 5 -5.59 -0.28 -13.82
N VAL A 6 -4.81 -1.27 -13.44
CA VAL A 6 -4.27 -2.29 -14.35
C VAL A 6 -4.64 -3.65 -13.81
N LEU A 7 -5.29 -4.48 -14.62
CA LEU A 7 -5.58 -5.86 -14.29
C LEU A 7 -4.41 -6.73 -14.72
N GLY A 8 -3.76 -7.39 -13.77
CA GLY A 8 -2.67 -8.31 -13.99
C GLY A 8 -3.09 -9.77 -13.86
N PHE A 9 -2.69 -10.60 -14.82
CA PHE A 9 -2.87 -12.04 -14.76
C PHE A 9 -1.65 -12.77 -15.33
N LYS A 10 -0.97 -13.53 -14.50
CA LYS A 10 0.32 -14.18 -14.84
C LYS A 10 1.33 -13.14 -15.33
N GLU A 11 1.75 -13.22 -16.59
CA GLU A 11 2.73 -12.35 -17.24
C GLU A 11 2.09 -11.23 -18.07
N HIS A 12 0.77 -11.12 -18.03
CA HIS A 12 0.00 -10.13 -18.77
C HIS A 12 -0.58 -9.09 -17.84
N ALA A 13 -0.65 -7.86 -18.32
CA ALA A 13 -1.33 -6.78 -17.63
C ALA A 13 -1.99 -5.85 -18.64
N VAL A 14 -3.22 -5.41 -18.33
CA VAL A 14 -4.01 -4.54 -19.21
C VAL A 14 -4.60 -3.39 -18.40
N PRO A 15 -4.48 -2.14 -18.87
CA PRO A 15 -5.19 -1.01 -18.26
C PRO A 15 -6.71 -1.22 -18.37
N ILE A 16 -7.41 -1.09 -17.24
CA ILE A 16 -8.88 -1.24 -17.14
C ILE A 16 -9.59 0.04 -16.73
N GLY A 17 -8.83 1.05 -16.32
CA GLY A 17 -9.39 2.34 -15.95
C GLY A 17 -8.30 3.37 -15.68
N TYR A 18 -8.69 4.65 -15.78
CA TYR A 18 -7.79 5.76 -15.45
C TYR A 18 -8.58 6.94 -14.90
N ARG A 19 -7.87 7.85 -14.20
CA ARG A 19 -8.35 9.15 -13.76
C ARG A 19 -7.27 10.19 -14.03
N LEU A 20 -7.67 11.36 -14.52
CA LEU A 20 -6.77 12.50 -14.66
C LEU A 20 -6.58 13.14 -13.27
N PHE A 21 -5.33 13.20 -12.81
CA PHE A 21 -5.01 13.96 -11.62
C PHE A 21 -4.63 15.40 -11.99
N LEU A 22 -5.41 16.34 -11.46
CA LEU A 22 -5.17 17.78 -11.59
C LEU A 22 -4.55 18.28 -10.27
N PRO A 23 -3.30 18.79 -10.29
CA PRO A 23 -2.74 19.49 -9.14
C PRO A 23 -3.54 20.76 -8.81
N GLU A 24 -3.50 21.22 -7.57
CA GLU A 24 -4.16 22.46 -7.13
C GLU A 24 -3.82 23.64 -8.02
N SER A 25 -2.55 23.79 -8.42
CA SER A 25 -2.09 24.84 -9.33
C SER A 25 -2.74 24.83 -10.73
N TRP A 26 -3.33 23.71 -11.15
CA TRP A 26 -4.13 23.64 -12.38
C TRP A 26 -5.60 23.99 -12.11
N ILE A 27 -6.13 23.57 -10.98
CA ILE A 27 -7.52 23.82 -10.59
C ILE A 27 -7.76 25.30 -10.33
N ASP A 28 -6.76 25.99 -9.79
CA ASP A 28 -6.77 27.44 -9.57
C ASP A 28 -6.75 28.23 -10.90
N ASP A 29 -6.25 27.62 -11.98
CA ASP A 29 -6.21 28.19 -13.33
C ASP A 29 -7.22 27.47 -14.25
N LYS A 30 -8.49 27.82 -14.11
CA LYS A 30 -9.58 27.20 -14.85
C LYS A 30 -9.50 27.45 -16.36
N GLU A 31 -8.99 28.61 -16.77
CA GLU A 31 -8.84 28.95 -18.18
C GLU A 31 -7.85 28.01 -18.85
N ARG A 32 -6.71 27.80 -18.22
CA ARG A 32 -5.70 26.84 -18.66
C ARG A 32 -6.25 25.42 -18.78
N CYS A 33 -7.07 24.98 -17.83
CA CYS A 33 -7.71 23.67 -17.87
C CYS A 33 -8.63 23.54 -19.09
N ILE A 34 -9.45 24.57 -19.35
CA ILE A 34 -10.39 24.61 -20.49
C ILE A 34 -9.64 24.64 -21.82
N GLU A 35 -8.59 25.44 -21.93
CA GLU A 35 -7.71 25.50 -23.13
C GLU A 35 -7.03 24.14 -23.37
N ALA A 36 -6.69 23.40 -22.33
CA ALA A 36 -6.17 22.04 -22.43
C ALA A 36 -7.23 20.98 -22.77
N GLY A 37 -8.50 21.39 -22.98
CA GLY A 37 -9.60 20.49 -23.33
C GLY A 37 -10.20 19.72 -22.16
N ILE A 38 -9.97 20.16 -20.92
CA ILE A 38 -10.56 19.52 -19.73
C ILE A 38 -12.00 20.03 -19.57
N PRO A 39 -13.01 19.14 -19.52
CA PRO A 39 -14.39 19.53 -19.26
C PRO A 39 -14.52 20.28 -17.92
N ARG A 40 -15.38 21.27 -17.86
CA ARG A 40 -15.53 22.13 -16.66
C ARG A 40 -15.93 21.35 -15.41
N GLU A 41 -16.75 20.34 -15.58
CA GLU A 41 -17.21 19.43 -14.53
C GLU A 41 -16.10 18.52 -13.98
N GLU A 42 -15.01 18.32 -14.76
CA GLU A 42 -13.84 17.53 -14.36
C GLU A 42 -12.76 18.38 -13.66
N ILE A 43 -12.92 19.72 -13.62
CA ILE A 43 -11.98 20.64 -12.96
C ILE A 43 -12.26 20.66 -11.46
N VAL A 44 -11.98 19.53 -10.79
CA VAL A 44 -12.19 19.34 -9.36
C VAL A 44 -10.96 18.69 -8.75
N PHE A 45 -10.52 19.20 -7.60
CA PHE A 45 -9.44 18.56 -6.87
C PHE A 45 -9.90 17.22 -6.27
N GLN A 46 -9.17 16.17 -6.59
CA GLN A 46 -9.30 14.86 -5.96
C GLN A 46 -7.91 14.32 -5.64
N ARG A 47 -7.71 13.85 -4.42
CA ARG A 47 -6.47 13.17 -4.06
C ARG A 47 -6.29 11.90 -4.90
N LYS A 48 -5.05 11.54 -5.22
CA LYS A 48 -4.75 10.31 -5.97
C LYS A 48 -5.29 9.06 -5.27
N HIS A 49 -5.30 9.05 -3.93
CA HIS A 49 -5.85 7.97 -3.12
C HIS A 49 -7.35 7.79 -3.35
N ASP A 50 -8.11 8.90 -3.36
CA ASP A 50 -9.55 8.86 -3.61
C ASP A 50 -9.85 8.40 -5.05
N GLN A 51 -9.07 8.87 -6.03
CA GLN A 51 -9.16 8.43 -7.43
C GLN A 51 -8.86 6.93 -7.57
N ALA A 52 -7.86 6.42 -6.85
CA ALA A 52 -7.53 4.99 -6.86
C ALA A 52 -8.64 4.13 -6.25
N LEU A 53 -9.24 4.55 -5.12
CA LEU A 53 -10.40 3.87 -4.53
C LEU A 53 -11.59 3.85 -5.49
N GLN A 54 -11.89 4.96 -6.16
CA GLN A 54 -12.95 5.03 -7.17
C GLN A 54 -12.70 4.03 -8.32
N LEU A 55 -11.46 3.87 -8.77
CA LEU A 55 -11.11 2.89 -9.81
C LEU A 55 -11.32 1.45 -9.34
N VAL A 56 -10.99 1.12 -8.09
CA VAL A 56 -11.24 -0.20 -7.49
C VAL A 56 -12.75 -0.46 -7.42
N ILE A 57 -13.53 0.49 -6.91
CA ILE A 57 -14.99 0.39 -6.82
C ILE A 57 -15.60 0.23 -8.21
N GLN A 58 -15.18 1.05 -9.18
CA GLN A 58 -15.67 0.98 -10.55
C GLN A 58 -15.38 -0.37 -11.19
N ALA A 59 -14.18 -0.93 -11.00
CA ALA A 59 -13.83 -2.25 -11.50
C ALA A 59 -14.79 -3.33 -10.94
N ARG A 60 -15.12 -3.29 -9.64
CA ARG A 60 -16.10 -4.20 -9.03
C ARG A 60 -17.49 -4.04 -9.60
N ILE A 61 -17.97 -2.79 -9.75
CA ILE A 61 -19.30 -2.50 -10.34
C ILE A 61 -19.37 -3.03 -11.79
N GLN A 62 -18.28 -2.94 -12.55
CA GLN A 62 -18.19 -3.46 -13.92
C GLN A 62 -18.02 -4.99 -13.99
N GLY A 63 -18.01 -5.69 -12.86
CA GLY A 63 -17.88 -7.15 -12.82
C GLY A 63 -16.46 -7.66 -13.07
N VAL A 64 -15.44 -6.80 -12.95
CA VAL A 64 -14.05 -7.24 -13.08
C VAL A 64 -13.68 -8.08 -11.86
N GLU A 65 -13.30 -9.34 -12.10
CA GLU A 65 -12.85 -10.24 -11.04
C GLU A 65 -11.34 -10.08 -10.81
N PHE A 66 -10.96 -9.78 -9.59
CA PHE A 66 -9.57 -9.77 -9.13
C PHE A 66 -9.47 -10.26 -7.68
N ALA A 67 -8.33 -10.85 -7.34
CA ALA A 67 -8.13 -11.48 -6.04
C ALA A 67 -7.52 -10.54 -4.99
N TRP A 68 -6.81 -9.50 -5.39
CA TRP A 68 -6.24 -8.46 -4.51
C TRP A 68 -5.89 -7.20 -5.28
N VAL A 69 -5.77 -6.10 -4.54
CA VAL A 69 -5.31 -4.80 -5.03
C VAL A 69 -3.82 -4.64 -4.72
N GLY A 70 -3.00 -4.36 -5.72
CA GLY A 70 -1.59 -4.02 -5.57
C GLY A 70 -1.36 -2.53 -5.78
N ALA A 71 -0.60 -1.87 -4.89
CA ALA A 71 -0.28 -0.44 -5.03
C ALA A 71 1.15 -0.13 -4.56
N ASP A 72 1.67 1.03 -4.95
CA ASP A 72 3.00 1.48 -4.53
C ASP A 72 2.99 2.21 -3.17
N SER A 73 4.17 2.67 -2.76
CA SER A 73 4.32 3.33 -1.46
C SER A 73 3.63 4.68 -1.36
N LEU A 74 3.31 5.34 -2.47
CA LEU A 74 2.48 6.55 -2.44
C LEU A 74 1.12 6.27 -1.81
N TYR A 75 0.53 5.12 -2.12
CA TYR A 75 -0.76 4.70 -1.57
C TYR A 75 -0.61 4.03 -0.20
N GLY A 76 0.51 3.34 0.02
CA GLY A 76 0.78 2.63 1.27
C GLY A 76 1.10 3.54 2.45
N GLU A 77 1.48 4.79 2.22
CA GLU A 77 1.73 5.78 3.28
C GLU A 77 0.44 6.45 3.81
N ASP A 78 -0.68 6.29 3.12
CA ASP A 78 -1.98 6.84 3.57
C ASP A 78 -2.79 5.76 4.32
N PRO A 79 -2.89 5.82 5.66
CA PRO A 79 -3.66 4.86 6.42
C PRO A 79 -5.13 4.85 6.07
N SER A 80 -5.71 5.99 5.64
CA SER A 80 -7.11 6.08 5.26
C SER A 80 -7.41 5.27 4.01
N PHE A 81 -6.48 5.23 3.05
CA PHE A 81 -6.58 4.39 1.86
C PHE A 81 -6.58 2.90 2.20
N LEU A 82 -5.66 2.47 3.07
CA LEU A 82 -5.57 1.07 3.50
C LEU A 82 -6.83 0.64 4.28
N ARG A 83 -7.33 1.49 5.18
CA ARG A 83 -8.58 1.23 5.91
C ARG A 83 -9.77 1.13 4.97
N ALA A 84 -9.89 2.02 3.98
CA ALA A 84 -10.97 1.97 3.02
C ALA A 84 -10.99 0.66 2.22
N LEU A 85 -9.83 0.17 1.78
CA LEU A 85 -9.73 -1.15 1.13
C LEU A 85 -10.14 -2.28 2.09
N ASP A 86 -9.68 -2.25 3.34
CA ASP A 86 -10.03 -3.27 4.35
C ASP A 86 -11.53 -3.27 4.67
N GLN A 87 -12.15 -2.10 4.83
CA GLN A 87 -13.59 -1.94 5.06
C GLN A 87 -14.44 -2.41 3.87
N MET A 88 -13.92 -2.28 2.64
CA MET A 88 -14.53 -2.85 1.45
C MET A 88 -14.32 -4.36 1.31
N HIS A 89 -13.65 -5.00 2.27
CA HIS A 89 -13.25 -6.41 2.22
C HIS A 89 -12.34 -6.75 1.03
N GLU A 90 -11.61 -5.76 0.51
CA GLU A 90 -10.62 -5.98 -0.53
C GLU A 90 -9.29 -6.43 0.09
N ILE A 91 -8.77 -7.55 -0.40
CA ILE A 91 -7.40 -7.94 -0.06
C ILE A 91 -6.44 -7.00 -0.78
N PHE A 92 -5.46 -6.47 -0.06
CA PHE A 92 -4.42 -5.65 -0.66
C PHE A 92 -3.01 -6.16 -0.38
N MET A 93 -2.09 -5.82 -1.26
CA MET A 93 -0.64 -5.93 -1.11
C MET A 93 -0.02 -4.61 -1.55
N VAL A 94 0.38 -3.78 -0.60
CA VAL A 94 0.79 -2.40 -0.86
C VAL A 94 2.20 -2.16 -0.35
N ASP A 95 3.08 -1.59 -1.21
CA ASP A 95 4.42 -1.21 -0.78
C ASP A 95 4.33 -0.03 0.21
N VAL A 96 5.22 0.01 1.19
CA VAL A 96 5.34 1.10 2.17
C VAL A 96 6.77 1.64 2.22
N HIS A 97 6.94 2.85 2.72
CA HIS A 97 8.25 3.43 2.93
C HIS A 97 9.01 2.71 4.06
N ARG A 98 10.34 2.76 3.98
CA ARG A 98 11.25 2.11 4.95
C ARG A 98 11.09 2.62 6.39
N ASP A 99 10.56 3.82 6.56
CA ASP A 99 10.32 4.45 7.87
C ASP A 99 8.90 4.25 8.39
N GLN A 100 8.08 3.44 7.69
CA GLN A 100 6.76 3.05 8.18
C GLN A 100 6.86 2.51 9.61
N HIS A 101 6.02 3.03 10.51
CA HIS A 101 5.94 2.57 11.87
C HIS A 101 4.97 1.40 12.00
N ILE A 102 5.40 0.39 12.74
CA ILE A 102 4.63 -0.81 13.07
C ILE A 102 4.70 -1.08 14.56
N TYR A 103 3.79 -1.88 15.07
CA TYR A 103 3.83 -2.41 16.42
C TYR A 103 3.97 -3.95 16.36
N LEU A 104 4.81 -4.51 17.19
CA LEU A 104 5.00 -5.96 17.26
C LEU A 104 3.95 -6.65 18.15
N GLU A 105 3.28 -5.86 18.98
CA GLU A 105 2.19 -6.25 19.86
C GLU A 105 1.01 -5.30 19.65
N ASP A 106 -0.20 -5.73 19.99
CA ASP A 106 -1.38 -4.88 19.94
C ASP A 106 -1.13 -3.58 20.73
N PRO A 107 -1.16 -2.41 20.09
CA PRO A 107 -0.92 -1.14 20.77
C PRO A 107 -2.03 -0.76 21.77
N LYS A 108 -3.20 -1.40 21.72
CA LYS A 108 -4.36 -1.17 22.63
C LYS A 108 -4.59 0.32 22.88
N PRO A 109 -4.99 1.09 21.86
CA PRO A 109 -5.11 2.54 21.99
C PRO A 109 -6.16 2.90 23.04
N VAL A 110 -5.82 3.80 23.96
CA VAL A 110 -6.73 4.30 25.01
C VAL A 110 -6.58 5.79 25.19
N VAL A 111 -7.65 6.45 25.60
CA VAL A 111 -7.56 7.84 26.09
C VAL A 111 -6.93 7.81 27.47
N PRO A 112 -5.76 8.44 27.69
CA PRO A 112 -5.10 8.44 28.97
C PRO A 112 -5.96 9.05 30.09
N ALA A 113 -5.88 8.52 31.29
CA ALA A 113 -6.55 9.09 32.44
C ALA A 113 -6.10 10.54 32.70
N ALA A 114 -7.03 11.42 33.07
CA ALA A 114 -6.71 12.79 33.46
C ALA A 114 -5.81 12.79 34.70
N LYS A 115 -4.74 13.57 34.66
CA LYS A 115 -3.88 13.79 35.86
C LYS A 115 -4.50 14.81 36.78
N PRO A 116 -4.71 14.49 38.06
CA PRO A 116 -5.24 15.44 39.02
C PRO A 116 -4.41 16.73 39.06
N GLY A 117 -5.08 17.90 39.02
CA GLY A 117 -4.43 19.22 39.10
C GLY A 117 -3.61 19.63 37.86
N LYS A 118 -3.68 18.94 36.74
CA LYS A 118 -2.96 19.28 35.51
C LYS A 118 -3.92 19.47 34.34
N GLY A 119 -4.08 20.72 33.90
CA GLY A 119 -4.52 21.17 32.58
C GLY A 119 -5.78 20.51 31.98
N ARG A 120 -5.89 20.58 30.65
CA ARG A 120 -6.98 20.01 29.86
C ARG A 120 -6.99 18.48 29.96
N LYS A 121 -8.17 17.87 30.08
CA LYS A 121 -8.35 16.42 30.02
C LYS A 121 -7.87 15.87 28.68
N PRO A 122 -7.13 14.75 28.68
CA PRO A 122 -6.77 14.07 27.43
C PRO A 122 -8.03 13.63 26.67
N GLU A 123 -8.04 13.85 25.36
CA GLU A 123 -9.15 13.45 24.47
C GLU A 123 -8.63 12.52 23.36
N LYS A 124 -7.32 12.55 23.08
CA LYS A 124 -6.72 11.76 22.02
C LYS A 124 -6.28 10.40 22.51
N LEU A 125 -6.56 9.39 21.68
CA LEU A 125 -6.04 8.04 21.86
C LEU A 125 -4.50 8.04 21.88
N LYS A 126 -3.93 7.12 22.64
CA LYS A 126 -2.49 6.85 22.69
C LYS A 126 -2.24 5.36 22.75
N ALA A 127 -1.29 4.88 21.95
CA ALA A 127 -0.81 3.52 22.03
C ALA A 127 -0.17 3.25 23.40
N GLN A 128 -0.37 2.05 23.92
CA GLN A 128 0.26 1.58 25.17
C GLN A 128 1.64 0.98 24.93
N THR A 129 1.95 0.60 23.68
CA THR A 129 3.26 0.07 23.25
C THR A 129 3.98 1.08 22.37
N LYS A 130 5.27 0.89 22.17
CA LYS A 130 6.08 1.76 21.31
C LYS A 130 6.14 1.20 19.89
N PRO A 131 5.95 2.04 18.86
CA PRO A 131 6.17 1.62 17.49
C PRO A 131 7.67 1.47 17.20
N ILE A 132 7.97 0.68 16.16
CA ILE A 132 9.29 0.54 15.57
C ILE A 132 9.20 0.77 14.06
N ARG A 133 10.23 1.35 13.46
CA ARG A 133 10.30 1.47 12.01
C ARG A 133 10.57 0.11 11.38
N VAL A 134 9.97 -0.13 10.19
CA VAL A 134 10.13 -1.43 9.49
C VAL A 134 11.57 -1.72 9.10
N ASP A 135 12.35 -0.71 8.67
CA ASP A 135 13.77 -0.88 8.35
C ASP A 135 14.59 -1.27 9.60
N ALA A 136 14.43 -0.54 10.70
CA ALA A 136 15.13 -0.79 11.95
C ALA A 136 14.74 -2.15 12.58
N TRP A 137 13.51 -2.61 12.34
CA TRP A 137 13.10 -3.96 12.73
C TRP A 137 13.75 -5.03 11.85
N ALA A 138 13.72 -4.85 10.53
CA ALA A 138 14.24 -5.82 9.56
C ALA A 138 15.76 -6.01 9.70
N GLU A 139 16.52 -4.94 9.93
CA GLU A 139 17.98 -4.97 10.13
C GLU A 139 18.42 -5.79 11.35
N LYS A 140 17.54 -5.91 12.36
CA LYS A 140 17.81 -6.68 13.56
C LYS A 140 17.48 -8.17 13.43
N GLN A 141 16.91 -8.59 12.30
CA GLN A 141 16.52 -9.99 12.16
C GLN A 141 17.72 -10.84 11.73
N PRO A 142 17.94 -12.00 12.37
CA PRO A 142 19.02 -12.90 12.01
C PRO A 142 18.76 -13.53 10.64
N ASP A 143 19.83 -13.96 9.96
CA ASP A 143 19.75 -14.46 8.59
C ASP A 143 18.91 -15.74 8.44
N ASP A 144 18.81 -16.56 9.47
CA ASP A 144 17.99 -17.78 9.47
C ASP A 144 16.46 -17.51 9.41
N ARG A 145 16.02 -16.30 9.72
CA ARG A 145 14.63 -15.88 9.53
C ARG A 145 14.27 -15.54 8.08
N TRP A 146 15.26 -15.30 7.22
CA TRP A 146 15.05 -14.99 5.84
C TRP A 146 14.87 -16.27 5.01
N GLN A 147 13.76 -16.35 4.28
CA GLN A 147 13.42 -17.50 3.45
C GLN A 147 13.75 -17.20 1.99
N ARG A 148 14.70 -17.95 1.43
CA ARG A 148 15.03 -17.83 0.01
C ARG A 148 13.99 -18.51 -0.85
N MET A 149 13.47 -17.79 -1.84
CA MET A 149 12.50 -18.35 -2.77
C MET A 149 12.56 -17.73 -4.15
N TYR A 150 12.10 -18.50 -5.11
CA TYR A 150 11.84 -18.03 -6.47
C TYR A 150 10.46 -17.37 -6.55
N VAL A 151 10.37 -16.23 -7.21
CA VAL A 151 9.11 -15.47 -7.34
C VAL A 151 8.63 -15.32 -8.79
N ARG A 152 9.52 -15.21 -9.77
CA ARG A 152 9.19 -15.13 -11.21
C ARG A 152 10.42 -15.28 -12.08
N ASP A 153 10.21 -15.45 -13.38
CA ASP A 153 11.26 -15.35 -14.38
C ASP A 153 11.54 -13.88 -14.74
N THR A 154 12.75 -13.62 -15.20
CA THR A 154 13.22 -12.35 -15.74
C THR A 154 14.01 -12.60 -17.02
N THR A 155 14.30 -11.56 -17.78
CA THR A 155 15.18 -11.63 -18.97
C THR A 155 16.61 -12.12 -18.62
N LYS A 156 17.01 -12.04 -17.34
CA LYS A 156 18.31 -12.45 -16.82
C LYS A 156 18.28 -13.80 -16.08
N GLY A 157 17.16 -14.53 -16.15
CA GLY A 157 16.95 -15.79 -15.45
C GLY A 157 15.96 -15.69 -14.28
N LYS A 158 16.02 -16.61 -13.34
CA LYS A 158 15.10 -16.71 -12.20
C LYS A 158 15.34 -15.61 -11.20
N LEU A 159 14.30 -14.85 -10.84
CA LEU A 159 14.36 -13.89 -9.74
C LEU A 159 14.26 -14.64 -8.40
N LEU A 160 15.39 -14.77 -7.74
CA LEU A 160 15.49 -15.26 -6.37
C LEU A 160 15.48 -14.08 -5.41
N VAL A 161 14.71 -14.22 -4.35
CA VAL A 161 14.58 -13.22 -3.30
C VAL A 161 14.68 -13.88 -1.93
N ASP A 162 15.18 -13.13 -0.97
CA ASP A 162 15.04 -13.49 0.44
C ASP A 162 13.86 -12.70 1.01
N ILE A 163 12.94 -13.42 1.65
CA ILE A 163 11.73 -12.88 2.24
C ILE A 163 11.79 -13.02 3.76
N LEU A 164 11.51 -11.92 4.41
CA LEU A 164 11.24 -11.88 5.84
C LEU A 164 9.76 -11.55 6.03
N HIS A 165 9.09 -12.30 6.89
CA HIS A 165 7.65 -12.15 7.16
C HIS A 165 7.41 -12.01 8.66
N GLN A 166 6.46 -11.12 9.00
CA GLN A 166 5.96 -10.93 10.36
C GLN A 166 4.49 -10.51 10.32
N ARG A 167 3.70 -10.96 11.30
CA ARG A 167 2.41 -10.34 11.63
C ARG A 167 2.70 -9.12 12.50
N VAL A 168 2.18 -7.97 12.08
CA VAL A 168 2.41 -6.69 12.76
C VAL A 168 1.09 -5.96 12.94
N TRP A 169 1.06 -5.07 13.92
CA TRP A 169 -0.07 -4.19 14.14
C TRP A 169 0.22 -2.81 13.55
N LEU A 170 -0.81 -2.22 12.96
CA LEU A 170 -0.79 -0.84 12.47
C LEU A 170 -1.85 -0.03 13.18
N TRP A 171 -1.47 1.16 13.58
CA TRP A 171 -2.35 2.14 14.19
C TRP A 171 -1.87 3.56 13.83
N ASP A 172 -2.79 4.37 13.33
CA ASP A 172 -2.50 5.71 12.80
C ASP A 172 -2.80 6.85 13.79
N GLY A 173 -3.31 6.52 14.97
CA GLY A 173 -3.64 7.50 15.99
C GLY A 173 -5.09 7.99 16.00
N GLU A 174 -5.92 7.53 15.05
CA GLU A 174 -7.30 8.01 14.88
C GLU A 174 -8.34 7.00 15.36
N GLU A 175 -8.21 5.74 15.01
CA GLU A 175 -9.19 4.71 15.34
C GLU A 175 -8.97 4.07 16.71
N PRO A 176 -10.06 3.58 17.36
CA PRO A 176 -9.95 2.92 18.66
C PRO A 176 -9.27 1.56 18.60
N GLU A 177 -9.21 0.95 17.42
CA GLU A 177 -8.63 -0.37 17.19
C GLU A 177 -7.44 -0.30 16.24
N ALA A 178 -6.49 -1.19 16.43
CA ALA A 178 -5.37 -1.39 15.54
C ALA A 178 -5.61 -2.60 14.63
N HIS A 179 -5.07 -2.57 13.43
CA HIS A 179 -5.20 -3.63 12.44
C HIS A 179 -3.99 -4.55 12.46
N CYS A 180 -4.22 -5.88 12.54
CA CYS A 180 -3.14 -6.87 12.49
C CYS A 180 -2.99 -7.43 11.08
N TRP A 181 -1.94 -6.98 10.36
CA TRP A 181 -1.67 -7.38 8.98
C TRP A 181 -0.32 -8.08 8.82
N HIS A 182 -0.03 -8.55 7.61
CA HIS A 182 1.26 -9.11 7.24
C HIS A 182 2.22 -7.99 6.85
N LEU A 183 3.42 -8.01 7.41
CA LEU A 183 4.58 -7.28 6.89
C LEU A 183 5.43 -8.26 6.08
N ILE A 184 5.75 -7.89 4.85
CA ILE A 184 6.65 -8.61 3.95
C ILE A 184 7.84 -7.71 3.63
N VAL A 185 9.03 -8.15 3.99
CA VAL A 185 10.27 -7.50 3.59
C VAL A 185 10.96 -8.40 2.57
N ARG A 186 11.29 -7.83 1.42
CA ARG A 186 11.96 -8.54 0.33
C ARG A 186 13.30 -7.89 0.01
N ARG A 187 14.36 -8.68 -0.05
CA ARG A 187 15.64 -8.31 -0.63
C ARG A 187 15.95 -9.18 -1.83
N GLU A 188 16.49 -8.58 -2.89
CA GLU A 188 16.91 -9.33 -4.09
C GLU A 188 18.28 -9.97 -3.82
N VAL A 189 18.42 -11.26 -4.18
CA VAL A 189 19.68 -11.97 -4.03
C VAL A 189 20.71 -11.38 -4.99
N GLY A 190 21.83 -10.89 -4.46
CA GLY A 190 22.87 -10.21 -5.24
C GLY A 190 22.57 -8.74 -5.58
N GLY A 191 21.50 -8.16 -5.01
CA GLY A 191 21.12 -6.76 -5.15
C GLY A 191 21.03 -6.03 -3.82
N ASN A 192 21.00 -4.69 -3.88
CA ASN A 192 20.90 -3.83 -2.68
C ASN A 192 19.47 -3.32 -2.42
N LYS A 193 18.50 -3.72 -3.26
CA LYS A 193 17.13 -3.23 -3.12
C LYS A 193 16.36 -4.03 -2.07
N VAL A 194 15.83 -3.31 -1.09
CA VAL A 194 14.89 -3.85 -0.10
C VAL A 194 13.53 -3.20 -0.33
N LYS A 195 12.47 -4.02 -0.33
CA LYS A 195 11.09 -3.56 -0.42
C LYS A 195 10.33 -3.99 0.82
N TYR A 196 9.47 -3.13 1.29
CA TYR A 196 8.58 -3.34 2.43
C TYR A 196 7.14 -3.25 1.95
N SER A 197 6.30 -4.20 2.32
CA SER A 197 4.89 -4.19 1.93
C SER A 197 4.00 -4.69 3.06
N LEU A 198 2.78 -4.16 3.10
CA LEU A 198 1.72 -4.57 4.00
C LEU A 198 0.62 -5.31 3.24
N CYS A 199 0.00 -6.29 3.88
CA CYS A 199 -1.07 -7.08 3.30
C CYS A 199 -2.08 -7.50 4.37
N ASN A 200 -3.38 -7.28 4.11
CA ASN A 200 -4.47 -7.68 5.00
C ASN A 200 -5.03 -9.08 4.70
N ALA A 201 -4.36 -9.88 3.88
CA ALA A 201 -4.78 -11.25 3.60
C ALA A 201 -4.99 -12.06 4.90
N PRO A 202 -5.80 -13.13 4.88
CA PRO A 202 -6.02 -13.99 6.05
C PRO A 202 -4.72 -14.41 6.72
N ALA A 203 -4.70 -14.51 8.05
CA ALA A 203 -3.52 -14.85 8.83
C ALA A 203 -2.86 -16.18 8.42
N SER A 204 -3.65 -17.10 7.85
CA SER A 204 -3.20 -18.41 7.34
C SER A 204 -2.52 -18.34 5.96
N THR A 205 -2.45 -17.16 5.32
CA THR A 205 -1.84 -17.00 4.00
C THR A 205 -0.35 -17.34 4.06
N SER A 206 0.09 -18.25 3.21
CA SER A 206 1.48 -18.71 3.20
C SER A 206 2.44 -17.59 2.76
N VAL A 207 3.65 -17.59 3.30
CA VAL A 207 4.72 -16.64 2.93
C VAL A 207 4.99 -16.68 1.43
N ARG A 208 4.94 -17.87 0.80
CA ARG A 208 5.10 -18.03 -0.65
C ARG A 208 4.03 -17.28 -1.43
N ARG A 209 2.76 -17.35 -0.98
CA ARG A 209 1.66 -16.61 -1.62
C ARG A 209 1.84 -15.12 -1.47
N LEU A 210 2.21 -14.64 -0.31
CA LEU A 210 2.47 -13.22 -0.03
C LEU A 210 3.64 -12.69 -0.89
N ALA A 211 4.74 -13.44 -1.00
CA ALA A 211 5.87 -13.08 -1.84
C ALA A 211 5.49 -13.02 -3.33
N PHE A 212 4.66 -13.96 -3.79
CA PHE A 212 4.10 -13.93 -5.14
C PHE A 212 3.26 -12.67 -5.37
N MET A 213 2.33 -12.34 -4.47
CA MET A 213 1.50 -11.15 -4.57
C MET A 213 2.34 -9.87 -4.68
N GLN A 214 3.37 -9.73 -3.83
CA GLN A 214 4.28 -8.59 -3.88
C GLN A 214 5.04 -8.51 -5.23
N ALA A 215 5.43 -9.64 -5.81
CA ALA A 215 6.16 -9.67 -7.06
C ALA A 215 5.32 -9.30 -8.29
N GLN A 216 3.99 -9.44 -8.23
CA GLN A 216 3.09 -9.16 -9.35
C GLN A 216 3.04 -7.68 -9.74
N ARG A 217 3.36 -6.76 -8.85
CA ARG A 217 3.42 -5.32 -9.16
C ARG A 217 4.38 -4.97 -10.31
N TYR A 218 5.38 -5.80 -10.55
CA TYR A 218 6.28 -5.63 -11.69
C TYR A 218 5.55 -5.53 -13.03
N TRP A 219 4.45 -6.26 -13.22
CA TRP A 219 3.72 -6.30 -14.49
C TRP A 219 3.02 -4.97 -14.80
N ILE A 220 2.66 -4.20 -13.78
CA ILE A 220 2.12 -2.84 -13.92
C ILE A 220 3.19 -1.93 -14.54
N GLU A 221 4.41 -1.96 -14.00
CA GLU A 221 5.54 -1.17 -14.51
C GLU A 221 5.88 -1.58 -15.95
N ARG A 222 5.84 -2.86 -16.25
CA ARG A 222 6.09 -3.40 -17.59
C ARG A 222 5.03 -2.94 -18.60
N THR A 223 3.75 -2.94 -18.25
CA THR A 223 2.67 -2.46 -19.11
C THR A 223 2.92 -1.02 -19.54
N PHE A 224 3.32 -0.15 -18.61
CA PHE A 224 3.64 1.25 -18.96
C PHE A 224 4.91 1.40 -19.82
N GLN A 225 5.86 0.50 -19.73
CA GLN A 225 7.02 0.49 -20.62
C GLN A 225 6.61 0.07 -22.03
N ASP A 226 5.82 -0.99 -22.15
CA ASP A 226 5.38 -1.54 -23.44
C ASP A 226 4.39 -0.60 -24.17
N THR A 227 3.64 0.25 -23.45
CA THR A 227 2.75 1.27 -24.09
C THR A 227 3.49 2.54 -24.54
N LYS A 228 4.75 2.73 -24.15
CA LYS A 228 5.57 3.89 -24.58
C LYS A 228 6.50 3.58 -25.74
N SER A 229 6.64 2.32 -26.10
CA SER A 229 7.39 1.85 -27.27
C SER A 229 6.49 1.75 -28.50
#